data_641909d7e4772febe75599184dbdc6de
#
_entry.id   641909d7e4772febe75599184dbdc6de
#
_cell.length_a   1.000
_cell.length_b   1.000
_cell.length_c   1.000
_cell.angle_alpha   90.00
_cell.angle_beta   90.00
_cell.angle_gamma   90.00
#
_symmetry.space_group_name_H-M   'P 1'
#
loop_
_entity.id
_entity.type
_entity.pdbx_description
1 polymer ?
#
loop_
_entity_poly.entity_id
_entity_poly.type
_entity_poly.pdbx_seq_one_letter_code
_entity_poly.pdbx_strand_id
1 'polypeptide(L)'
;MNLKNIVYAMLVVLTMGMCSCDNVIGAGSSALLPEDGIRVNADTFSVASTLEAGHAIAITPDSFLLGECDTHFGTIKADILSQFACPLGFEYPYVETAEVDSVCLYIYYKNWHGDGLAPLGISVYEMDKATLDYNTRYPSDTTLSSFCSLTPETQLIPSSRVVIADRYTDSVYTEDDTYLPCIPIKLSDTFARRFFAIRDFSSQEQFNELFKGLYITTNFGGSTVLYVTNISMAVYYHFSYPRQGVDTVIHDMKLFYANSEVRQLNRFAYPDREQVLSQLEANYDTNYVVSPANIYTRLSVKLDSMF
;
A
#
# COMPACT_ATOMS: atom_id res chain seq x y z
N MET A 1 -57.25 39.16 47.38
CA MET A 1 -57.05 37.98 46.52
C MET A 1 -55.80 37.25 47.09
N ASN A 2 -55.99 36.02 47.58
CA ASN A 2 -54.98 35.34 48.32
C ASN A 2 -53.81 34.92 47.38
N LEU A 3 -52.59 35.15 47.82
CA LEU A 3 -51.33 34.84 47.06
C LEU A 3 -51.34 33.40 46.54
N LYS A 4 -51.91 32.44 47.29
CA LYS A 4 -52.15 31.07 46.88
C LYS A 4 -52.94 30.93 45.57
N ASN A 5 -53.99 31.75 45.39
CA ASN A 5 -54.86 31.68 44.22
C ASN A 5 -54.11 32.25 42.96
N ILE A 6 -53.26 33.22 43.17
CA ILE A 6 -52.41 33.77 42.07
C ILE A 6 -51.41 32.75 41.60
N VAL A 7 -50.79 32.01 42.55
CA VAL A 7 -49.83 30.97 42.23
C VAL A 7 -50.49 29.78 41.48
N TYR A 8 -51.68 29.36 41.92
CA TYR A 8 -52.47 28.33 41.21
C TYR A 8 -52.85 28.74 39.79
N ALA A 9 -53.30 29.99 39.62
CA ALA A 9 -53.66 30.53 38.31
C ALA A 9 -52.40 30.58 37.37
N MET A 10 -51.27 30.97 37.92
CA MET A 10 -49.99 30.99 37.15
C MET A 10 -49.53 29.59 36.78
N LEU A 11 -49.70 28.61 37.66
CA LEU A 11 -49.36 27.20 37.39
C LEU A 11 -50.25 26.58 36.31
N VAL A 12 -51.56 26.89 36.31
CA VAL A 12 -52.48 26.41 35.28
C VAL A 12 -52.22 27.05 33.91
N VAL A 13 -51.78 28.30 33.85
CA VAL A 13 -51.41 28.98 32.60
C VAL A 13 -50.11 28.39 32.08
N LEU A 14 -49.16 28.02 32.97
CA LEU A 14 -47.91 27.44 32.59
C LEU A 14 -48.06 26.00 32.04
N THR A 15 -49.00 25.22 32.59
CA THR A 15 -49.31 23.84 32.10
C THR A 15 -50.09 23.84 30.79
N MET A 16 -50.90 24.84 30.50
CA MET A 16 -51.59 25.00 29.21
C MET A 16 -50.64 25.43 28.08
N GLY A 17 -49.51 26.07 28.39
CA GLY A 17 -48.51 26.46 27.40
C GLY A 17 -47.62 25.30 26.92
N MET A 18 -47.66 24.13 27.57
CA MET A 18 -46.83 22.99 27.21
C MET A 18 -47.50 21.98 26.25
N CYS A 19 -48.74 22.19 25.87
CA CYS A 19 -49.47 21.33 24.93
C CYS A 19 -49.51 21.85 23.50
N SER A 20 -48.55 22.72 23.12
CA SER A 20 -48.41 23.20 21.75
C SER A 20 -47.17 22.63 21.09
N CYS A 21 -47.16 21.34 20.97
CA CYS A 21 -46.25 20.65 20.07
C CYS A 21 -47.01 19.59 19.30
N ASP A 22 -47.79 20.03 18.30
CA ASP A 22 -48.18 19.13 17.24
C ASP A 22 -48.29 19.88 15.91
N ASN A 23 -47.63 19.28 14.89
CA ASN A 23 -47.72 19.62 13.48
C ASN A 23 -46.96 20.86 12.98
N VAL A 24 -45.63 20.81 13.10
CA VAL A 24 -44.73 21.67 12.30
C VAL A 24 -44.79 21.29 10.79
N ILE A 25 -45.40 20.17 10.44
CA ILE A 25 -45.51 19.71 9.02
C ILE A 25 -46.65 20.46 8.28
N GLY A 26 -47.55 21.13 8.98
CA GLY A 26 -48.71 21.77 8.35
C GLY A 26 -48.56 23.25 7.95
N ALA A 27 -47.54 23.95 8.43
CA ALA A 27 -47.48 25.42 8.24
C ALA A 27 -46.99 25.89 6.85
N GLY A 28 -46.49 25.00 6.03
CA GLY A 28 -46.04 25.32 4.65
C GLY A 28 -46.88 24.69 3.54
N SER A 29 -47.60 23.61 3.85
CA SER A 29 -48.33 22.86 2.82
C SER A 29 -49.61 23.51 2.29
N SER A 30 -50.20 24.45 3.07
CA SER A 30 -51.38 25.19 2.65
C SER A 30 -51.11 26.42 1.75
N ALA A 31 -49.83 26.78 1.59
CA ALA A 31 -49.38 27.85 0.68
C ALA A 31 -48.94 27.35 -0.69
N LEU A 32 -48.82 26.04 -0.87
CA LEU A 32 -48.49 25.44 -2.19
C LEU A 32 -49.79 25.12 -2.92
N LEU A 33 -49.80 25.43 -4.21
CA LEU A 33 -50.87 24.99 -5.09
C LEU A 33 -50.99 23.46 -5.03
N PRO A 34 -52.19 22.88 -5.14
CA PRO A 34 -52.39 21.41 -5.09
C PRO A 34 -51.53 20.65 -6.10
N GLU A 35 -51.07 21.31 -7.15
CA GLU A 35 -50.23 20.76 -8.20
C GLU A 35 -48.72 20.77 -7.86
N ASP A 36 -48.30 21.62 -6.89
CA ASP A 36 -46.91 21.75 -6.46
C ASP A 36 -46.57 20.93 -5.19
N GLY A 37 -47.51 20.17 -4.69
CA GLY A 37 -47.33 19.33 -3.51
C GLY A 37 -46.37 18.20 -3.76
N ILE A 38 -45.19 18.24 -3.10
CA ILE A 38 -44.26 17.07 -3.07
C ILE A 38 -44.99 15.94 -2.35
N ARG A 39 -45.38 14.91 -3.09
CA ARG A 39 -45.91 13.68 -2.50
C ARG A 39 -44.72 12.77 -2.15
N VAL A 40 -44.50 12.55 -0.89
CA VAL A 40 -43.53 11.58 -0.41
C VAL A 40 -44.26 10.26 -0.18
N ASN A 41 -43.99 9.27 -1.00
CA ASN A 41 -44.46 7.91 -0.77
C ASN A 41 -43.31 7.15 -0.12
N ALA A 42 -43.56 6.54 1.02
CA ALA A 42 -42.62 5.62 1.65
C ALA A 42 -43.11 4.19 1.41
N ASP A 43 -42.27 3.36 0.85
CA ASP A 43 -42.57 1.94 0.61
C ASP A 43 -41.39 1.09 1.01
N THR A 44 -41.61 -0.22 1.17
CA THR A 44 -40.60 -1.19 1.55
C THR A 44 -40.35 -2.12 0.37
N PHE A 45 -39.10 -2.15 -0.12
CA PHE A 45 -38.74 -2.98 -1.24
C PHE A 45 -37.88 -4.16 -0.79
N SER A 46 -38.06 -5.31 -1.39
CA SER A 46 -37.19 -6.44 -1.19
C SER A 46 -35.87 -6.23 -1.94
N VAL A 47 -34.76 -6.40 -1.25
CA VAL A 47 -33.41 -6.35 -1.80
C VAL A 47 -32.85 -7.76 -1.80
N ALA A 48 -32.46 -8.25 -2.99
CA ALA A 48 -31.70 -9.49 -3.09
C ALA A 48 -30.20 -9.16 -2.99
N SER A 49 -29.47 -9.92 -2.20
CA SER A 49 -28.02 -9.82 -2.09
C SER A 49 -27.34 -11.07 -2.60
N THR A 50 -26.26 -10.90 -3.35
CA THR A 50 -25.38 -11.98 -3.83
C THR A 50 -23.95 -11.61 -3.59
N LEU A 51 -23.17 -12.55 -3.08
CA LEU A 51 -21.74 -12.38 -2.91
C LEU A 51 -21.02 -12.63 -4.24
N GLU A 52 -20.05 -11.81 -4.58
CA GLU A 52 -19.31 -11.91 -5.84
C GLU A 52 -17.84 -11.67 -5.64
N ALA A 53 -17.04 -12.40 -6.40
CA ALA A 53 -15.63 -12.11 -6.55
C ALA A 53 -15.43 -11.10 -7.68
N GLY A 54 -14.94 -9.91 -7.35
CA GLY A 54 -14.58 -8.89 -8.32
C GLY A 54 -13.25 -9.16 -9.01
N HIS A 55 -12.98 -8.39 -10.03
CA HIS A 55 -11.66 -8.37 -10.67
C HIS A 55 -10.70 -7.52 -9.87
N ALA A 56 -9.41 -7.86 -9.92
CA ALA A 56 -8.37 -7.03 -9.35
C ALA A 56 -8.35 -5.63 -9.98
N ILE A 57 -8.15 -4.62 -9.17
CA ILE A 57 -8.11 -3.23 -9.60
C ILE A 57 -6.67 -2.75 -9.65
N ALA A 58 -6.39 -1.83 -10.57
CA ALA A 58 -5.12 -1.14 -10.58
C ALA A 58 -5.11 -0.09 -9.46
N ILE A 59 -4.14 -0.19 -8.56
CA ILE A 59 -3.95 0.74 -7.45
C ILE A 59 -2.61 1.46 -7.61
N THR A 60 -2.59 2.73 -7.20
CA THR A 60 -1.35 3.51 -7.09
C THR A 60 -1.29 3.99 -5.64
N PRO A 61 -0.73 3.20 -4.74
CA PRO A 61 -0.72 3.52 -3.32
C PRO A 61 0.32 4.59 -3.00
N ASP A 62 0.05 5.43 -2.00
CA ASP A 62 1.03 6.36 -1.42
C ASP A 62 2.09 5.63 -0.56
N SER A 63 1.79 4.41 -0.16
CA SER A 63 2.69 3.52 0.58
C SER A 63 2.48 2.10 0.10
N PHE A 64 3.56 1.37 -0.10
CA PHE A 64 3.52 -0.02 -0.53
C PHE A 64 3.40 -0.94 0.68
N LEU A 65 2.65 -2.01 0.54
CA LEU A 65 2.56 -3.06 1.54
C LEU A 65 3.58 -4.16 1.22
N LEU A 66 4.29 -4.63 2.25
CA LEU A 66 5.22 -5.75 2.14
C LEU A 66 5.03 -6.69 3.33
N GLY A 67 4.65 -7.91 3.07
CA GLY A 67 4.45 -8.90 4.13
C GLY A 67 3.30 -9.85 3.85
N GLU A 68 3.01 -10.66 4.84
CA GLU A 68 1.92 -11.63 4.81
C GLU A 68 1.14 -11.53 6.12
N CYS A 69 -0.17 -11.61 6.05
CA CYS A 69 -1.06 -11.53 7.20
C CYS A 69 -2.18 -12.55 7.06
N ASP A 70 -2.34 -13.37 8.09
CA ASP A 70 -3.50 -14.23 8.24
C ASP A 70 -4.64 -13.44 8.86
N THR A 71 -5.73 -13.36 8.15
CA THR A 71 -6.94 -12.66 8.59
C THR A 71 -8.08 -13.65 8.78
N HIS A 72 -9.16 -13.18 9.40
CA HIS A 72 -10.40 -13.96 9.50
C HIS A 72 -10.96 -14.35 8.10
N PHE A 73 -10.54 -13.66 7.06
CA PHE A 73 -10.94 -13.86 5.65
C PHE A 73 -9.82 -14.47 4.80
N GLY A 74 -8.96 -15.29 5.39
CA GLY A 74 -7.85 -15.95 4.71
C GLY A 74 -6.55 -15.16 4.73
N THR A 75 -5.55 -15.70 4.06
CA THR A 75 -4.20 -15.15 3.99
C THR A 75 -4.08 -14.09 2.91
N ILE A 76 -3.50 -12.96 3.26
CA ILE A 76 -3.17 -11.86 2.36
C ILE A 76 -1.65 -11.75 2.30
N LYS A 77 -1.08 -11.82 1.10
CA LYS A 77 0.34 -11.59 0.86
C LYS A 77 0.52 -10.38 -0.04
N ALA A 78 1.37 -9.45 0.39
CA ALA A 78 1.72 -8.24 -0.35
C ALA A 78 3.20 -8.24 -0.71
N ASP A 79 3.48 -8.03 -1.99
CA ASP A 79 4.82 -8.00 -2.58
C ASP A 79 5.01 -6.70 -3.36
N ILE A 80 6.27 -6.32 -3.62
CA ILE A 80 6.63 -5.11 -4.35
C ILE A 80 7.48 -5.47 -5.58
N LEU A 81 7.06 -4.98 -6.76
CA LEU A 81 7.93 -4.88 -7.93
C LEU A 81 8.33 -3.42 -8.09
N SER A 82 9.63 -3.15 -8.21
CA SER A 82 10.14 -1.78 -8.22
C SER A 82 11.24 -1.60 -9.27
N GLN A 83 11.06 -0.59 -10.11
CA GLN A 83 12.14 -0.02 -10.92
C GLN A 83 12.91 1.02 -10.10
N PHE A 84 14.04 1.44 -10.63
CA PHE A 84 14.87 2.50 -10.05
C PHE A 84 15.15 3.58 -11.11
N ALA A 85 15.12 4.83 -10.68
CA ALA A 85 15.41 5.96 -11.54
C ALA A 85 16.86 5.94 -12.00
N CYS A 86 17.05 6.16 -13.31
CA CYS A 86 18.36 6.31 -13.90
C CYS A 86 18.99 7.64 -13.43
N PRO A 87 20.20 7.63 -12.87
CA PRO A 87 20.90 8.88 -12.57
C PRO A 87 21.48 9.49 -13.86
N LEU A 88 20.62 10.14 -14.64
CA LEU A 88 20.95 10.64 -15.97
C LEU A 88 22.27 11.41 -16.00
N GLY A 89 23.13 11.04 -16.95
CA GLY A 89 24.44 11.68 -17.13
C GLY A 89 25.47 11.39 -16.04
N PHE A 90 25.18 10.45 -15.14
CA PHE A 90 26.14 10.04 -14.11
C PHE A 90 27.27 9.22 -14.72
N GLU A 91 28.49 9.52 -14.28
CA GLU A 91 29.68 8.75 -14.60
C GLU A 91 30.44 8.40 -13.31
N TYR A 92 30.87 7.15 -13.17
CA TYR A 92 31.74 6.78 -12.07
C TYR A 92 33.10 7.46 -12.23
N PRO A 93 33.63 8.09 -11.18
CA PRO A 93 34.96 8.69 -11.25
C PRO A 93 36.05 7.61 -11.37
N TYR A 94 37.11 7.91 -12.10
CA TYR A 94 38.30 7.04 -12.20
C TYR A 94 37.96 5.58 -12.50
N VAL A 95 37.13 5.33 -13.52
CA VAL A 95 36.55 4.02 -13.88
C VAL A 95 37.60 2.90 -13.97
N GLU A 96 38.84 3.22 -14.36
CA GLU A 96 39.91 2.23 -14.49
C GLU A 96 40.41 1.66 -13.15
N THR A 97 40.21 2.41 -12.07
CA THR A 97 40.62 2.01 -10.71
C THR A 97 39.42 1.83 -9.77
N ALA A 98 38.21 2.05 -10.27
CA ALA A 98 37.00 1.97 -9.48
C ALA A 98 36.56 0.51 -9.29
N GLU A 99 36.37 0.11 -8.05
CA GLU A 99 35.86 -1.21 -7.66
C GLU A 99 34.64 -1.09 -6.75
N VAL A 100 33.69 -2.03 -6.91
CA VAL A 100 32.51 -2.09 -6.04
C VAL A 100 32.84 -2.77 -4.72
N ASP A 101 32.44 -2.14 -3.62
CA ASP A 101 32.52 -2.70 -2.28
C ASP A 101 31.26 -3.52 -1.94
N SER A 102 30.11 -2.97 -2.22
CA SER A 102 28.82 -3.65 -1.99
C SER A 102 27.66 -2.89 -2.64
N VAL A 103 26.54 -3.60 -2.81
CA VAL A 103 25.25 -2.99 -3.13
C VAL A 103 24.25 -3.31 -2.01
N CYS A 104 23.62 -2.29 -1.47
CA CYS A 104 22.63 -2.42 -0.40
C CYS A 104 21.27 -1.86 -0.84
N LEU A 105 20.24 -2.65 -0.64
CA LEU A 105 18.84 -2.23 -0.78
C LEU A 105 18.35 -1.69 0.57
N TYR A 106 17.72 -0.53 0.57
CA TYR A 106 17.13 0.10 1.74
C TYR A 106 15.62 0.17 1.57
N ILE A 107 14.89 -0.45 2.49
CA ILE A 107 13.42 -0.44 2.54
C ILE A 107 13.00 0.43 3.71
N TYR A 108 12.48 1.62 3.42
CA TYR A 108 12.00 2.57 4.43
C TYR A 108 10.52 2.32 4.71
N TYR A 109 10.14 2.32 5.98
CA TYR A 109 8.76 2.10 6.40
C TYR A 109 8.37 3.07 7.51
N LYS A 110 7.07 3.36 7.60
CA LYS A 110 6.55 4.27 8.63
C LYS A 110 5.78 3.57 9.75
N ASN A 111 5.29 2.37 9.47
CA ASN A 111 4.45 1.61 10.38
C ASN A 111 4.34 0.15 9.91
N TRP A 112 3.67 -0.68 10.69
CA TRP A 112 3.34 -2.05 10.32
C TRP A 112 1.99 -2.47 10.91
N HIS A 113 1.42 -3.52 10.37
CA HIS A 113 0.29 -4.25 10.92
C HIS A 113 0.77 -5.62 11.39
N GLY A 114 0.24 -6.10 12.52
CA GLY A 114 0.60 -7.40 13.07
C GLY A 114 1.70 -7.34 14.14
N ASP A 115 2.42 -8.44 14.33
CA ASP A 115 3.43 -8.57 15.37
C ASP A 115 4.81 -8.04 14.93
N GLY A 116 5.15 -6.84 15.38
CA GLY A 116 6.44 -6.21 15.09
C GLY A 116 7.64 -6.86 15.79
N LEU A 117 7.43 -7.72 16.79
CA LEU A 117 8.48 -8.46 17.49
C LEU A 117 8.78 -9.80 16.81
N ALA A 118 7.85 -10.30 15.98
CA ALA A 118 8.09 -11.49 15.19
C ALA A 118 9.15 -11.23 14.11
N PRO A 119 10.11 -12.15 13.90
CA PRO A 119 11.08 -12.00 12.83
C PRO A 119 10.41 -12.09 11.46
N LEU A 120 10.69 -11.12 10.60
CA LEU A 120 10.25 -11.06 9.20
C LEU A 120 11.41 -11.47 8.29
N GLY A 121 11.16 -12.41 7.39
CA GLY A 121 12.12 -12.83 6.36
C GLY A 121 11.82 -12.13 5.04
N ILE A 122 12.79 -11.38 4.50
CA ILE A 122 12.66 -10.69 3.21
C ILE A 122 13.56 -11.37 2.18
N SER A 123 13.00 -11.70 1.03
CA SER A 123 13.70 -12.20 -0.15
C SER A 123 13.66 -11.17 -1.26
N VAL A 124 14.75 -11.09 -2.01
CA VAL A 124 14.89 -10.15 -3.13
C VAL A 124 15.29 -10.91 -4.37
N TYR A 125 14.56 -10.69 -5.46
CA TYR A 125 14.83 -11.24 -6.77
C TYR A 125 15.01 -10.11 -7.80
N GLU A 126 15.81 -10.35 -8.80
CA GLU A 126 15.89 -9.47 -9.96
C GLU A 126 14.75 -9.76 -10.93
N MET A 127 14.20 -8.71 -11.52
CA MET A 127 13.27 -8.82 -12.64
C MET A 127 14.09 -9.13 -13.90
N ASP A 128 14.00 -10.37 -14.40
CA ASP A 128 14.84 -10.86 -15.51
C ASP A 128 14.11 -10.90 -16.86
N LYS A 129 12.76 -10.91 -16.88
CA LYS A 129 11.98 -11.09 -18.11
C LYS A 129 11.52 -9.77 -18.72
N ALA A 130 10.74 -9.00 -17.98
CA ALA A 130 10.18 -7.73 -18.47
C ALA A 130 10.35 -6.63 -17.43
N THR A 131 10.46 -5.40 -17.90
CA THR A 131 10.35 -4.20 -17.07
C THR A 131 8.89 -3.76 -16.97
N LEU A 132 8.57 -2.92 -15.98
CA LEU A 132 7.25 -2.30 -15.87
C LEU A 132 7.16 -1.13 -16.87
N ASP A 133 6.06 -1.05 -17.61
CA ASP A 133 5.77 0.10 -18.46
C ASP A 133 5.12 1.21 -17.63
N TYR A 134 5.66 2.41 -17.72
CA TYR A 134 5.22 3.57 -16.94
C TYR A 134 3.74 3.92 -17.18
N ASN A 135 3.26 3.80 -18.43
CA ASN A 135 1.90 4.16 -18.82
C ASN A 135 0.87 3.06 -18.58
N THR A 136 1.31 1.85 -18.32
CA THR A 136 0.42 0.70 -18.12
C THR A 136 -0.13 0.68 -16.69
N ARG A 137 -1.45 0.46 -16.58
CA ARG A 137 -2.11 0.20 -15.31
C ARG A 137 -2.11 -1.29 -15.02
N TYR A 138 -1.30 -1.72 -14.08
CA TYR A 138 -1.22 -3.10 -13.67
C TYR A 138 -2.26 -3.40 -12.59
N PRO A 139 -3.04 -4.48 -12.71
CA PRO A 139 -3.93 -4.94 -11.66
C PRO A 139 -3.12 -5.46 -10.45
N SER A 140 -3.72 -5.38 -9.27
CA SER A 140 -3.05 -5.76 -8.02
C SER A 140 -2.68 -7.25 -7.93
N ASP A 141 -3.28 -8.11 -8.74
CA ASP A 141 -2.97 -9.54 -8.85
C ASP A 141 -2.09 -9.88 -10.07
N THR A 142 -1.39 -8.90 -10.60
CA THR A 142 -0.51 -9.06 -11.78
C THR A 142 0.34 -10.32 -11.69
N THR A 143 0.40 -11.05 -12.82
CA THR A 143 1.11 -12.32 -12.92
C THR A 143 2.62 -12.13 -12.81
N LEU A 144 3.20 -12.59 -11.71
CA LEU A 144 4.62 -12.41 -11.40
C LEU A 144 5.55 -13.07 -12.43
N SER A 145 5.16 -14.22 -12.99
CA SER A 145 5.95 -14.95 -13.98
C SER A 145 6.17 -14.19 -15.30
N SER A 146 5.47 -13.09 -15.52
CA SER A 146 5.72 -12.18 -16.65
C SER A 146 6.98 -11.31 -16.43
N PHE A 147 7.39 -11.10 -15.18
CA PHE A 147 8.50 -10.22 -14.82
C PHE A 147 9.71 -10.98 -14.27
N CYS A 148 9.48 -12.06 -13.54
CA CYS A 148 10.49 -12.80 -12.82
C CYS A 148 10.42 -14.30 -13.10
N SER A 149 11.58 -14.95 -13.30
CA SER A 149 11.68 -16.42 -13.37
C SER A 149 11.75 -17.08 -12.01
N LEU A 150 12.11 -16.36 -10.96
CA LEU A 150 12.28 -16.84 -9.58
C LEU A 150 13.24 -18.03 -9.46
N THR A 151 14.32 -18.00 -10.23
CA THR A 151 15.38 -19.02 -10.17
C THR A 151 16.44 -18.66 -9.14
N PRO A 152 17.31 -19.60 -8.74
CA PRO A 152 18.44 -19.29 -7.85
C PRO A 152 19.37 -18.21 -8.42
N GLU A 153 19.48 -18.08 -9.74
CA GLU A 153 20.33 -17.10 -10.41
C GLU A 153 19.74 -15.67 -10.30
N THR A 154 18.40 -15.54 -10.28
CA THR A 154 17.73 -14.25 -10.10
C THR A 154 17.56 -13.88 -8.64
N GLN A 155 17.73 -14.82 -7.72
CA GLN A 155 17.63 -14.59 -6.28
C GLN A 155 18.88 -13.88 -5.77
N LEU A 156 18.74 -12.59 -5.48
CA LEU A 156 19.85 -11.73 -5.03
C LEU A 156 20.18 -11.96 -3.55
N ILE A 157 19.16 -12.31 -2.77
CA ILE A 157 19.28 -12.75 -1.39
C ILE A 157 18.15 -13.72 -1.05
N PRO A 158 18.43 -14.91 -0.50
CA PRO A 158 17.40 -15.89 -0.18
C PRO A 158 16.51 -15.46 0.97
N SER A 159 17.07 -14.84 2.00
CA SER A 159 16.32 -14.28 3.13
C SER A 159 17.19 -13.35 3.96
N SER A 160 16.69 -12.16 4.24
CA SER A 160 17.21 -11.28 5.28
C SER A 160 16.21 -11.26 6.42
N ARG A 161 16.61 -11.70 7.60
CA ARG A 161 15.76 -11.70 8.80
C ARG A 161 15.90 -10.40 9.56
N VAL A 162 14.77 -9.81 9.90
CA VAL A 162 14.72 -8.54 10.64
C VAL A 162 13.58 -8.58 11.66
N VAL A 163 13.80 -7.96 12.81
CA VAL A 163 12.74 -7.65 13.79
C VAL A 163 12.38 -6.17 13.60
N ILE A 164 11.13 -5.90 13.31
CA ILE A 164 10.67 -4.59 12.87
C ILE A 164 10.70 -3.58 14.01
N ALA A 165 10.25 -3.98 15.19
CA ALA A 165 10.20 -3.11 16.35
C ALA A 165 11.60 -2.61 16.77
N ASP A 166 12.64 -3.43 16.62
CA ASP A 166 14.00 -3.06 17.00
C ASP A 166 14.54 -1.85 16.21
N ARG A 167 14.07 -1.70 14.95
CA ARG A 167 14.49 -0.60 14.10
C ARG A 167 13.64 0.65 14.26
N TYR A 168 12.42 0.50 14.71
CA TYR A 168 11.51 1.62 14.96
C TYR A 168 11.87 2.37 16.25
N THR A 169 12.41 1.67 17.23
CA THR A 169 12.75 2.21 18.55
C THR A 169 14.22 2.60 18.74
N ASP A 170 15.00 2.63 17.65
CA ASP A 170 16.40 3.02 17.73
C ASP A 170 16.53 4.47 18.19
N SER A 171 16.77 4.62 19.50
CA SER A 171 16.76 5.89 20.23
C SER A 171 17.87 6.87 19.81
N VAL A 172 18.88 6.39 19.09
CA VAL A 172 19.99 7.24 18.61
C VAL A 172 19.51 8.25 17.57
N TYR A 173 18.40 7.95 16.90
CA TYR A 173 17.87 8.76 15.79
C TYR A 173 16.49 9.37 16.07
N THR A 174 15.84 9.04 17.20
CA THR A 174 14.49 9.52 17.52
C THR A 174 14.43 10.99 17.96
N GLU A 175 15.57 11.64 18.19
CA GLU A 175 15.62 13.08 18.42
C GLU A 175 15.50 13.92 17.14
N ASP A 176 15.62 13.27 15.96
CA ASP A 176 15.43 13.90 14.66
C ASP A 176 14.07 13.46 14.08
N ASP A 177 13.12 14.40 14.02
CA ASP A 177 11.78 14.20 13.43
C ASP A 177 11.82 13.71 11.97
N THR A 178 12.99 13.69 11.34
CA THR A 178 13.23 13.22 9.97
C THR A 178 13.65 11.75 9.89
N TYR A 179 13.91 11.09 11.03
CA TYR A 179 14.30 9.68 11.02
C TYR A 179 13.17 8.78 10.53
N LEU A 180 13.45 8.04 9.47
CA LEU A 180 12.59 6.98 8.96
C LEU A 180 13.26 5.64 9.21
N PRO A 181 12.59 4.70 9.91
CA PRO A 181 13.09 3.35 10.08
C PRO A 181 13.36 2.70 8.73
N CYS A 182 14.48 2.01 8.60
CA CYS A 182 14.81 1.31 7.37
C CYS A 182 15.41 -0.08 7.61
N ILE A 183 15.21 -0.95 6.65
CA ILE A 183 15.78 -2.29 6.59
C ILE A 183 16.88 -2.29 5.53
N PRO A 184 18.17 -2.28 5.92
CA PRO A 184 19.27 -2.45 4.99
C PRO A 184 19.44 -3.92 4.63
N ILE A 185 19.54 -4.22 3.35
CA ILE A 185 19.73 -5.56 2.82
C ILE A 185 20.92 -5.54 1.87
N LYS A 186 22.05 -6.16 2.26
CA LYS A 186 23.18 -6.34 1.36
C LYS A 186 22.83 -7.39 0.30
N LEU A 187 22.89 -7.00 -0.95
CA LEU A 187 22.66 -7.88 -2.11
C LEU A 187 23.94 -8.70 -2.40
N SER A 188 23.79 -9.76 -3.21
CA SER A 188 24.89 -10.67 -3.53
C SER A 188 26.04 -9.94 -4.22
N ASP A 189 27.28 -10.37 -3.91
CA ASP A 189 28.47 -9.76 -4.52
C ASP A 189 28.52 -9.99 -6.06
N THR A 190 27.90 -11.07 -6.54
CA THR A 190 27.75 -11.32 -7.99
C THR A 190 26.87 -10.28 -8.65
N PHE A 191 25.73 -9.95 -8.04
CA PHE A 191 24.87 -8.87 -8.49
C PHE A 191 25.61 -7.52 -8.40
N ALA A 192 26.28 -7.25 -7.29
CA ALA A 192 27.00 -5.99 -7.07
C ALA A 192 28.02 -5.72 -8.19
N ARG A 193 28.86 -6.71 -8.56
CA ARG A 193 29.82 -6.60 -9.67
C ARG A 193 29.13 -6.35 -11.01
N ARG A 194 28.05 -7.07 -11.31
CA ARG A 194 27.32 -6.93 -12.57
C ARG A 194 26.61 -5.59 -12.65
N PHE A 195 25.96 -5.15 -11.59
CA PHE A 195 25.27 -3.86 -11.54
C PHE A 195 26.27 -2.69 -11.63
N PHE A 196 27.39 -2.77 -10.92
CA PHE A 196 28.46 -1.76 -10.99
C PHE A 196 29.08 -1.67 -12.38
N ALA A 197 29.03 -2.73 -13.20
CA ALA A 197 29.52 -2.70 -14.58
C ALA A 197 28.62 -1.89 -15.54
N ILE A 198 27.41 -1.51 -15.14
CA ILE A 198 26.54 -0.63 -15.93
C ILE A 198 27.19 0.76 -16.00
N ARG A 199 27.35 1.29 -17.22
CA ARG A 199 27.97 2.60 -17.50
C ARG A 199 27.07 3.49 -18.31
N ASP A 200 26.04 2.96 -18.95
CA ASP A 200 25.11 3.75 -19.76
C ASP A 200 23.96 4.25 -18.90
N PHE A 201 24.06 5.52 -18.55
CA PHE A 201 23.01 6.29 -17.86
C PHE A 201 22.49 7.41 -18.74
N SER A 202 22.40 7.19 -20.05
CA SER A 202 21.94 8.18 -21.02
C SER A 202 20.42 8.37 -21.01
N SER A 203 19.67 7.33 -20.73
CA SER A 203 18.22 7.39 -20.60
C SER A 203 17.65 6.32 -19.66
N GLN A 204 16.42 6.52 -19.17
CA GLN A 204 15.74 5.52 -18.35
C GLN A 204 15.47 4.23 -19.13
N GLU A 205 15.16 4.32 -20.42
CA GLU A 205 14.89 3.16 -21.28
C GLU A 205 16.15 2.28 -21.41
N GLN A 206 17.30 2.88 -21.69
CA GLN A 206 18.56 2.14 -21.78
C GLN A 206 18.93 1.50 -20.44
N PHE A 207 18.75 2.24 -19.36
CA PHE A 207 18.99 1.70 -18.03
C PHE A 207 18.05 0.52 -17.70
N ASN A 208 16.76 0.58 -18.08
CA ASN A 208 15.81 -0.48 -17.88
C ASN A 208 16.08 -1.74 -18.73
N GLU A 209 16.75 -1.62 -19.87
CA GLU A 209 17.23 -2.77 -20.65
C GLU A 209 18.33 -3.53 -19.92
N LEU A 210 19.21 -2.81 -19.23
CA LEU A 210 20.34 -3.37 -18.46
C LEU A 210 19.93 -3.86 -17.09
N PHE A 211 18.97 -3.18 -16.46
CA PHE A 211 18.44 -3.50 -15.13
C PHE A 211 16.93 -3.21 -15.07
N LYS A 212 16.12 -4.25 -15.09
CA LYS A 212 14.67 -4.15 -15.17
C LYS A 212 13.99 -3.80 -13.85
N GLY A 213 14.68 -3.96 -12.73
CA GLY A 213 14.17 -3.71 -11.39
C GLY A 213 14.27 -4.91 -10.45
N LEU A 214 13.64 -4.78 -9.28
CA LEU A 214 13.65 -5.79 -8.23
C LEU A 214 12.23 -6.23 -7.89
N TYR A 215 12.10 -7.52 -7.56
CA TYR A 215 10.95 -8.10 -6.89
C TYR A 215 11.31 -8.38 -5.44
N ILE A 216 10.57 -7.77 -4.53
CA ILE A 216 10.78 -7.83 -3.08
C ILE A 216 9.58 -8.52 -2.47
N THR A 217 9.81 -9.61 -1.74
CA THR A 217 8.78 -10.44 -1.13
C THR A 217 9.19 -10.92 0.26
N THR A 218 8.23 -11.43 1.00
CA THR A 218 8.48 -12.11 2.28
C THR A 218 8.39 -13.62 2.10
N ASN A 219 9.23 -14.36 2.82
CA ASN A 219 9.25 -15.81 2.81
C ASN A 219 9.11 -16.43 4.21
N PHE A 220 9.02 -15.58 5.23
CA PHE A 220 8.88 -15.98 6.62
C PHE A 220 8.24 -14.85 7.43
N GLY A 221 7.44 -15.17 8.43
CA GLY A 221 6.83 -14.19 9.32
C GLY A 221 5.40 -13.79 8.91
N GLY A 222 4.49 -14.77 8.74
CA GLY A 222 3.11 -14.61 8.23
C GLY A 222 2.14 -13.80 9.10
N SER A 223 2.61 -12.90 9.97
CA SER A 223 1.74 -12.07 10.81
C SER A 223 2.07 -10.57 10.74
N THR A 224 2.99 -10.16 9.88
CA THR A 224 3.46 -8.77 9.82
C THR A 224 3.45 -8.23 8.39
N VAL A 225 2.81 -7.08 8.21
CA VAL A 225 2.78 -6.33 6.96
C VAL A 225 3.34 -4.94 7.19
N LEU A 226 4.39 -4.57 6.48
CA LEU A 226 5.03 -3.26 6.54
C LEU A 226 4.32 -2.25 5.64
N TYR A 227 4.25 -1.00 6.11
CA TYR A 227 3.87 0.16 5.31
C TYR A 227 5.14 0.85 4.77
N VAL A 228 5.61 0.39 3.62
CA VAL A 228 6.83 0.86 2.96
C VAL A 228 6.55 2.20 2.30
N THR A 229 7.37 3.21 2.63
CA THR A 229 7.24 4.56 2.11
C THR A 229 8.20 4.87 0.98
N ASN A 230 9.38 4.26 1.02
CA ASN A 230 10.41 4.47 0.00
C ASN A 230 11.32 3.24 -0.12
N ILE A 231 11.89 3.07 -1.31
CA ILE A 231 12.90 2.07 -1.60
C ILE A 231 14.05 2.75 -2.30
N SER A 232 15.27 2.50 -1.83
CA SER A 232 16.48 2.97 -2.51
C SER A 232 17.53 1.88 -2.54
N MET A 233 18.45 1.98 -3.48
CA MET A 233 19.59 1.08 -3.60
C MET A 233 20.86 1.90 -3.62
N ALA A 234 21.81 1.59 -2.75
CA ALA A 234 23.11 2.24 -2.68
C ALA A 234 24.20 1.32 -3.24
N VAL A 235 24.98 1.84 -4.15
CA VAL A 235 26.21 1.22 -4.65
C VAL A 235 27.38 1.86 -3.92
N TYR A 236 28.04 1.11 -3.06
CA TYR A 236 29.27 1.52 -2.38
C TYR A 236 30.45 1.07 -3.22
N TYR A 237 31.38 1.97 -3.48
CA TYR A 237 32.56 1.71 -4.29
C TYR A 237 33.73 2.55 -3.83
N HIS A 238 34.91 2.15 -4.23
CA HIS A 238 36.12 2.95 -4.05
C HIS A 238 36.86 3.10 -5.37
N PHE A 239 37.66 4.12 -5.45
CA PHE A 239 38.58 4.36 -6.58
C PHE A 239 39.89 4.97 -6.06
N SER A 240 40.94 4.82 -6.83
CA SER A 240 42.21 5.44 -6.50
C SER A 240 42.63 6.42 -7.59
N TYR A 241 43.27 7.50 -7.15
CA TYR A 241 43.85 8.48 -8.04
C TYR A 241 45.16 9.01 -7.45
N PRO A 242 46.15 9.38 -8.31
CA PRO A 242 47.38 9.95 -7.83
C PRO A 242 47.21 11.37 -7.30
N ARG A 243 47.53 11.58 -6.01
CA ARG A 243 47.54 12.90 -5.37
C ARG A 243 48.93 13.19 -4.85
N GLN A 244 49.60 14.21 -5.41
CA GLN A 244 50.97 14.61 -5.06
C GLN A 244 51.95 13.43 -5.12
N GLY A 245 51.80 12.52 -6.12
CA GLY A 245 52.68 11.36 -6.31
C GLY A 245 52.39 10.16 -5.39
N VAL A 246 51.28 10.21 -4.62
CA VAL A 246 50.81 9.10 -3.77
C VAL A 246 49.43 8.67 -4.24
N ASP A 247 49.22 7.36 -4.47
CA ASP A 247 47.93 6.81 -4.78
C ASP A 247 47.01 6.95 -3.57
N THR A 248 45.92 7.71 -3.73
CA THR A 248 44.94 8.00 -2.70
C THR A 248 43.65 7.26 -3.00
N VAL A 249 43.20 6.42 -2.05
CA VAL A 249 41.92 5.70 -2.17
C VAL A 249 40.80 6.56 -1.59
N ILE A 250 39.72 6.69 -2.36
CA ILE A 250 38.47 7.37 -1.95
C ILE A 250 37.33 6.34 -1.97
N HIS A 251 36.58 6.28 -0.90
CA HIS A 251 35.31 5.56 -0.82
C HIS A 251 34.16 6.52 -1.09
N ASP A 252 33.23 6.10 -1.94
CA ASP A 252 32.07 6.91 -2.35
C ASP A 252 30.83 6.03 -2.50
N MET A 253 29.68 6.65 -2.69
CA MET A 253 28.39 5.99 -2.78
C MET A 253 27.51 6.65 -3.84
N LYS A 254 26.86 5.82 -4.67
CA LYS A 254 25.80 6.26 -5.58
C LYS A 254 24.45 5.68 -5.18
N LEU A 255 23.47 6.56 -4.98
CA LEU A 255 22.09 6.18 -4.68
C LEU A 255 21.25 6.09 -5.96
N PHE A 256 20.41 5.06 -6.01
CA PHE A 256 19.36 4.86 -7.00
C PHE A 256 18.02 4.80 -6.26
N TYR A 257 17.08 5.65 -6.67
CA TYR A 257 15.80 5.80 -5.97
C TYR A 257 14.66 5.17 -6.77
N ALA A 258 13.76 4.50 -6.08
CA ALA A 258 12.46 4.15 -6.61
C ALA A 258 11.48 5.30 -6.30
N ASN A 259 11.42 6.28 -7.18
CA ASN A 259 10.62 7.50 -7.05
C ASN A 259 9.46 7.54 -8.08
N SER A 260 8.77 8.68 -8.18
CA SER A 260 7.65 8.87 -9.10
C SER A 260 8.02 8.89 -10.59
N GLU A 261 9.32 8.96 -10.93
CA GLU A 261 9.81 8.92 -12.32
C GLU A 261 9.83 7.50 -12.89
N VAL A 262 9.71 6.49 -12.03
CA VAL A 262 9.72 5.07 -12.40
C VAL A 262 8.47 4.36 -11.91
N ARG A 263 8.20 3.20 -12.49
CA ARG A 263 7.05 2.41 -12.11
C ARG A 263 7.35 1.51 -10.92
N GLN A 264 6.44 1.51 -9.97
CA GLN A 264 6.39 0.58 -8.87
C GLN A 264 4.99 -0.06 -8.83
N LEU A 265 4.92 -1.32 -8.39
CA LEU A 265 3.69 -2.09 -8.30
C LEU A 265 3.61 -2.78 -6.95
N ASN A 266 2.52 -2.58 -6.24
CA ASN A 266 2.17 -3.39 -5.09
C ASN A 266 1.28 -4.55 -5.56
N ARG A 267 1.81 -5.75 -5.48
CA ARG A 267 1.11 -6.97 -5.88
C ARG A 267 0.50 -7.63 -4.66
N PHE A 268 -0.73 -8.14 -4.80
CA PHE A 268 -1.41 -8.91 -3.75
C PHE A 268 -1.71 -10.32 -4.25
N ALA A 269 -1.46 -11.29 -3.38
CA ALA A 269 -1.85 -12.67 -3.58
C ALA A 269 -2.83 -13.10 -2.48
N TYR A 270 -3.83 -13.87 -2.88
CA TYR A 270 -4.87 -14.41 -2.00
C TYR A 270 -4.99 -15.91 -2.27
N PRO A 271 -4.15 -16.73 -1.65
CA PRO A 271 -4.11 -18.17 -1.93
C PRO A 271 -5.45 -18.85 -1.61
N ASP A 272 -6.18 -18.37 -0.60
CA ASP A 272 -7.40 -19.00 -0.08
C ASP A 272 -8.69 -18.34 -0.58
N ARG A 273 -8.60 -17.44 -1.58
CA ARG A 273 -9.74 -16.61 -2.03
C ARG A 273 -11.00 -17.40 -2.38
N GLU A 274 -10.88 -18.47 -3.14
CA GLU A 274 -12.03 -19.29 -3.57
C GLU A 274 -12.66 -20.04 -2.39
N GLN A 275 -11.84 -20.55 -1.49
CA GLN A 275 -12.32 -21.21 -0.28
C GLN A 275 -13.07 -20.24 0.63
N VAL A 276 -12.51 -19.04 0.83
CA VAL A 276 -13.14 -17.96 1.62
C VAL A 276 -14.46 -17.54 0.99
N LEU A 277 -14.51 -17.33 -0.33
CA LEU A 277 -15.73 -16.98 -1.03
C LEU A 277 -16.83 -18.04 -0.78
N SER A 278 -16.51 -19.32 -0.93
CA SER A 278 -17.46 -20.41 -0.69
C SER A 278 -17.97 -20.48 0.75
N GLN A 279 -17.09 -20.19 1.73
CA GLN A 279 -17.49 -20.15 3.15
C GLN A 279 -18.41 -18.95 3.45
N LEU A 280 -18.15 -17.80 2.86
CA LEU A 280 -18.97 -16.60 3.03
C LEU A 280 -20.32 -16.73 2.32
N GLU A 281 -20.38 -17.37 1.15
CA GLU A 281 -21.63 -17.67 0.42
C GLU A 281 -22.56 -18.59 1.21
N ALA A 282 -22.02 -19.47 2.04
CA ALA A 282 -22.81 -20.36 2.90
C ALA A 282 -23.52 -19.61 4.04
N ASN A 283 -23.18 -18.36 4.31
CA ASN A 283 -23.75 -17.53 5.37
C ASN A 283 -24.75 -16.51 4.79
N TYR A 284 -26.00 -16.93 4.62
CA TYR A 284 -27.03 -16.16 3.93
C TYR A 284 -27.49 -14.86 4.64
N ASP A 285 -27.21 -14.73 5.94
CA ASP A 285 -27.75 -13.63 6.73
C ASP A 285 -26.78 -12.43 6.83
N THR A 286 -25.60 -12.54 6.20
CA THR A 286 -24.57 -11.51 6.32
C THR A 286 -24.02 -11.11 4.95
N ASN A 287 -23.87 -9.81 4.76
CA ASN A 287 -23.24 -9.23 3.59
C ASN A 287 -21.77 -8.91 3.88
N TYR A 288 -20.88 -9.26 2.95
CA TYR A 288 -19.44 -9.10 3.13
C TYR A 288 -18.84 -8.17 2.09
N VAL A 289 -17.87 -7.38 2.53
CA VAL A 289 -16.94 -6.65 1.67
C VAL A 289 -15.54 -6.94 2.19
N VAL A 290 -14.74 -7.66 1.42
CA VAL A 290 -13.38 -8.04 1.81
C VAL A 290 -12.39 -7.38 0.86
N SER A 291 -11.66 -6.39 1.37
CA SER A 291 -10.58 -5.72 0.67
C SER A 291 -9.24 -6.12 1.29
N PRO A 292 -8.22 -6.32 0.48
CA PRO A 292 -8.11 -6.17 -0.97
C PRO A 292 -8.42 -7.46 -1.76
N ALA A 293 -9.06 -8.50 -1.17
CA ALA A 293 -9.42 -9.75 -1.85
C ALA A 293 -10.47 -9.57 -2.97
N ASN A 294 -11.05 -8.37 -3.09
CA ASN A 294 -12.08 -8.02 -4.07
C ASN A 294 -13.30 -8.97 -4.00
N ILE A 295 -13.74 -9.29 -2.79
CA ILE A 295 -15.02 -9.95 -2.52
C ILE A 295 -16.00 -8.86 -2.09
N TYR A 296 -17.14 -8.78 -2.77
CA TYR A 296 -18.16 -7.77 -2.46
C TYR A 296 -19.57 -8.33 -2.59
N THR A 297 -20.52 -7.68 -1.95
CA THR A 297 -21.93 -8.01 -2.06
C THR A 297 -22.58 -7.14 -3.12
N ARG A 298 -23.19 -7.76 -4.13
CA ARG A 298 -24.08 -7.10 -5.09
C ARG A 298 -25.48 -7.02 -4.49
N LEU A 299 -26.05 -5.83 -4.45
CA LEU A 299 -27.44 -5.59 -4.06
C LEU A 299 -28.29 -5.37 -5.32
N SER A 300 -29.37 -6.13 -5.43
CA SER A 300 -30.32 -6.00 -6.54
C SER A 300 -31.68 -5.58 -6.03
N VAL A 301 -32.19 -4.46 -6.53
CA VAL A 301 -33.51 -3.91 -6.22
C VAL A 301 -34.38 -3.98 -7.47
N LYS A 302 -35.60 -4.52 -7.34
CA LYS A 302 -36.58 -4.53 -8.43
C LYS A 302 -37.24 -3.16 -8.53
N LEU A 303 -36.89 -2.38 -9.54
CA LEU A 303 -37.43 -1.06 -9.78
C LEU A 303 -38.88 -1.07 -10.31
N ASP A 304 -39.30 -2.18 -10.96
CA ASP A 304 -40.64 -2.33 -11.55
C ASP A 304 -41.79 -2.19 -10.53
N SER A 305 -41.48 -2.27 -9.25
CA SER A 305 -42.41 -2.10 -8.15
C SER A 305 -42.39 -0.69 -7.53
N MET A 306 -41.56 0.21 -8.06
CA MET A 306 -41.40 1.59 -7.57
C MET A 306 -42.32 2.60 -8.28
N PHE A 307 -43.02 2.21 -9.34
CA PHE A 307 -43.85 3.06 -10.16
C PHE A 307 -45.30 2.54 -10.26
#